data_119396c4ce73cc66cba1c0fbfb5b3be1
#
_entry.id   119396c4ce73cc66cba1c0fbfb5b3be1
#
_cell.length_a   1.000
_cell.length_b   1.000
_cell.length_c   1.000
_cell.angle_alpha   90.00
_cell.angle_beta   90.00
_cell.angle_gamma   90.00
#
_symmetry.space_group_name_H-M   'P 1'
#
loop_
_entity.id
_entity.type
_entity.pdbx_description
1 polymer ?
#
loop_
_entity_poly.entity_id
_entity_poly.type
_entity_poly.pdbx_seq_one_letter_code
_entity_poly.pdbx_strand_id
1 'polypeptide(L)'
;DWTAEMKAKASICISEDETLIESLEIAKGRIQIMIDKGMDNAKQVLQGLLDIANNRIKEIRSGEKTALKPDATANYFAEVVIDLDEIAEPMIADPDVNNEDVSKRYTHDNIRPLSYYGGAKKVDLGFIGSCMVHKGDMQILAQMLKNIERLHGKVEFKAPLVVAPPTYNIVDELKAEGDWEVLEKYSGFVFDDNAPKGLARTKYENMLYLERPGCNLCMGNQEKAAPGDTVMATSTRLFKGRVVKDSGEKKGESLLSSTPVVVLSTILGRTPTMAEYEAAVDGIVLTKFKPSQKQLVK
;
A
#
# COMPACT_ATOMS: atom_id res chain seq x y z
N ASP A 1 6.46 -4.18 8.85
CA ASP A 1 7.14 -2.92 8.74
C ASP A 1 8.40 -2.97 9.58
N TRP A 2 9.47 -3.17 8.92
CA TRP A 2 10.75 -2.91 9.50
C TRP A 2 10.80 -1.41 9.76
N THR A 3 10.44 -1.07 10.95
CA THR A 3 10.13 0.26 11.41
C THR A 3 11.24 1.26 11.13
N ALA A 4 10.95 2.54 11.21
CA ALA A 4 11.95 3.60 11.10
C ALA A 4 13.16 3.36 12.05
N GLU A 5 12.93 2.68 13.16
CA GLU A 5 13.99 2.30 14.12
C GLU A 5 14.93 1.23 13.57
N MET A 6 14.42 0.24 12.85
CA MET A 6 15.29 -0.74 12.18
C MET A 6 16.01 -0.13 10.99
N LYS A 7 15.36 0.75 10.23
CA LYS A 7 16.03 1.51 9.17
C LYS A 7 17.18 2.37 9.68
N ALA A 8 17.08 2.87 10.91
CA ALA A 8 18.15 3.63 11.54
C ALA A 8 19.33 2.76 12.00
N LYS A 9 19.12 1.45 12.16
CA LYS A 9 20.11 0.49 12.68
C LYS A 9 20.54 -0.60 11.71
N ALA A 10 19.83 -0.75 10.59
CA ALA A 10 20.12 -1.73 9.57
C ALA A 10 20.59 -1.06 8.29
N SER A 11 21.59 -1.64 7.63
CA SER A 11 21.98 -1.25 6.29
C SER A 11 21.07 -1.96 5.29
N ILE A 12 20.31 -1.20 4.51
CA ILE A 12 19.55 -1.71 3.39
C ILE A 12 20.27 -1.30 2.12
N CYS A 13 20.74 -2.28 1.38
CA CYS A 13 21.45 -2.05 0.13
C CYS A 13 20.65 -2.63 -1.04
N ILE A 14 20.54 -1.86 -2.12
CA ILE A 14 20.15 -2.38 -3.42
C ILE A 14 21.42 -2.96 -4.01
N SER A 15 21.55 -4.29 -3.99
CA SER A 15 22.77 -4.99 -4.37
C SER A 15 22.95 -5.19 -5.87
N GLU A 16 21.90 -4.96 -6.66
CA GLU A 16 21.89 -5.18 -8.10
C GLU A 16 21.90 -3.86 -8.86
N ASP A 17 22.93 -3.67 -9.69
CA ASP A 17 23.08 -2.46 -10.49
C ASP A 17 21.92 -2.27 -11.47
N GLU A 18 21.41 -3.36 -12.07
CA GLU A 18 20.28 -3.29 -12.99
C GLU A 18 18.98 -2.86 -12.31
N THR A 19 18.71 -3.35 -11.12
CA THR A 19 17.54 -2.92 -10.32
C THR A 19 17.61 -1.42 -9.98
N LEU A 20 18.81 -0.92 -9.67
CA LEU A 20 19.00 0.50 -9.40
C LEU A 20 18.82 1.33 -10.67
N ILE A 21 19.35 0.89 -11.82
CA ILE A 21 19.15 1.54 -13.11
C ILE A 21 17.66 1.61 -13.45
N GLU A 22 16.92 0.48 -13.34
CA GLU A 22 15.48 0.44 -13.59
C GLU A 22 14.72 1.45 -12.71
N SER A 23 15.03 1.50 -11.43
CA SER A 23 14.45 2.44 -10.48
C SER A 23 14.72 3.91 -10.86
N LEU A 24 15.94 4.22 -11.30
CA LEU A 24 16.31 5.54 -11.76
C LEU A 24 15.62 5.93 -13.07
N GLU A 25 15.46 5.00 -14.03
CA GLU A 25 14.71 5.26 -15.27
C GLU A 25 13.22 5.53 -15.00
N ILE A 26 12.60 4.82 -14.06
CA ILE A 26 11.24 5.10 -13.62
C ILE A 26 11.15 6.50 -12.99
N ALA A 27 12.08 6.84 -12.11
CA ALA A 27 12.12 8.16 -11.48
C ALA A 27 12.28 9.28 -12.52
N LYS A 28 13.15 9.11 -13.53
CA LYS A 28 13.30 10.04 -14.64
C LYS A 28 12.00 10.27 -15.41
N GLY A 29 11.31 9.17 -15.74
CA GLY A 29 10.01 9.25 -16.43
C GLY A 29 9.00 10.10 -15.64
N ARG A 30 8.90 9.88 -14.34
CA ARG A 30 8.01 10.65 -13.45
C ARG A 30 8.41 12.12 -13.36
N ILE A 31 9.70 12.42 -13.22
CA ILE A 31 10.21 13.79 -13.17
C ILE A 31 9.90 14.51 -14.49
N GLN A 32 10.10 13.85 -15.63
CA GLN A 32 9.80 14.44 -16.94
C GLN A 32 8.31 14.79 -17.06
N ILE A 33 7.40 13.90 -16.65
CA ILE A 33 5.96 14.18 -16.61
C ILE A 33 5.65 15.42 -15.76
N MET A 34 6.31 15.59 -14.62
CA MET A 34 6.11 16.77 -13.77
C MET A 34 6.56 18.06 -14.45
N ILE A 35 7.67 18.03 -15.18
CA ILE A 35 8.17 19.16 -15.99
C ILE A 35 7.16 19.49 -17.10
N ASP A 36 6.70 18.48 -17.82
CA ASP A 36 5.78 18.64 -18.97
C ASP A 36 4.39 19.16 -18.54
N LYS A 37 3.97 18.86 -17.31
CA LYS A 37 2.74 19.40 -16.69
C LYS A 37 2.86 20.86 -16.22
N GLY A 38 3.99 21.52 -16.46
CA GLY A 38 4.17 22.94 -16.20
C GLY A 38 4.36 23.30 -14.72
N MET A 39 5.05 22.45 -13.95
CA MET A 39 5.46 22.80 -12.59
C MET A 39 6.63 23.84 -12.62
N ASP A 40 6.35 25.02 -13.18
CA ASP A 40 7.37 26.03 -13.48
C ASP A 40 8.18 26.46 -12.25
N ASN A 41 7.53 26.54 -11.09
CA ASN A 41 8.19 26.89 -9.82
C ASN A 41 9.24 25.87 -9.36
N ALA A 42 9.18 24.65 -9.86
CA ALA A 42 10.09 23.56 -9.52
C ALA A 42 10.98 23.12 -10.70
N LYS A 43 10.81 23.71 -11.88
CA LYS A 43 11.45 23.25 -13.12
C LYS A 43 12.96 23.12 -13.02
N GLN A 44 13.64 24.10 -12.42
CA GLN A 44 15.09 24.06 -12.25
C GLN A 44 15.53 22.90 -11.32
N VAL A 45 14.80 22.67 -10.24
CA VAL A 45 15.07 21.57 -9.31
C VAL A 45 14.82 20.22 -9.98
N LEU A 46 13.71 20.10 -10.71
CA LEU A 46 13.35 18.88 -11.43
C LEU A 46 14.36 18.55 -12.52
N GLN A 47 14.85 19.59 -13.25
CA GLN A 47 15.92 19.40 -14.23
C GLN A 47 17.22 18.92 -13.55
N GLY A 48 17.60 19.51 -12.43
CA GLY A 48 18.76 19.05 -11.65
C GLY A 48 18.64 17.60 -11.20
N LEU A 49 17.45 17.15 -10.79
CA LEU A 49 17.19 15.75 -10.44
C LEU A 49 17.31 14.81 -11.65
N LEU A 50 16.85 15.22 -12.84
CA LEU A 50 17.05 14.48 -14.08
C LEU A 50 18.53 14.31 -14.40
N ASP A 51 19.30 15.37 -14.28
CA ASP A 51 20.74 15.35 -14.55
C ASP A 51 21.48 14.43 -13.58
N ILE A 52 21.12 14.45 -12.30
CA ILE A 52 21.66 13.55 -11.28
C ILE A 52 21.32 12.08 -11.64
N ALA A 53 20.06 11.77 -11.98
CA ALA A 53 19.66 10.42 -12.35
C ALA A 53 20.37 9.93 -13.62
N ASN A 54 20.49 10.78 -14.65
CA ASN A 54 21.20 10.46 -15.88
C ASN A 54 22.68 10.18 -15.63
N ASN A 55 23.34 11.02 -14.84
CA ASN A 55 24.75 10.84 -14.49
C ASN A 55 24.94 9.54 -13.70
N ARG A 56 24.07 9.25 -12.73
CA ARG A 56 24.15 8.03 -11.94
C ARG A 56 23.99 6.76 -12.79
N ILE A 57 23.03 6.75 -13.71
CA ILE A 57 22.84 5.64 -14.66
C ILE A 57 24.10 5.45 -15.53
N LYS A 58 24.68 6.55 -16.03
CA LYS A 58 25.90 6.51 -16.82
C LYS A 58 27.09 5.93 -16.04
N GLU A 59 27.28 6.38 -14.79
CA GLU A 59 28.33 5.89 -13.89
C GLU A 59 28.20 4.40 -13.62
N ILE A 60 26.98 3.89 -13.42
CA ILE A 60 26.74 2.47 -13.19
C ILE A 60 26.99 1.67 -14.47
N ARG A 61 26.47 2.10 -15.62
CA ARG A 61 26.65 1.42 -16.91
C ARG A 61 28.12 1.37 -17.36
N SER A 62 28.92 2.37 -16.99
CA SER A 62 30.35 2.41 -17.28
C SER A 62 31.19 1.56 -16.30
N GLY A 63 30.60 1.08 -15.21
CA GLY A 63 31.32 0.40 -14.14
C GLY A 63 32.14 1.35 -13.24
N GLU A 64 32.02 2.69 -13.44
CA GLU A 64 32.69 3.68 -12.59
C GLU A 64 32.16 3.63 -11.14
N LYS A 65 30.86 3.41 -10.99
CA LYS A 65 30.21 3.20 -9.70
C LYS A 65 29.26 2.02 -9.78
N THR A 66 29.04 1.38 -8.65
CA THR A 66 28.07 0.29 -8.50
C THR A 66 26.95 0.70 -7.53
N ALA A 67 25.93 -0.11 -7.41
CA ALA A 67 24.98 0.00 -6.31
C ALA A 67 25.71 -0.14 -4.96
N LEU A 68 25.18 0.51 -3.92
CA LEU A 68 25.76 0.40 -2.59
C LEU A 68 25.69 -1.04 -2.11
N LYS A 69 26.84 -1.55 -1.69
CA LYS A 69 27.00 -2.89 -1.11
C LYS A 69 27.59 -2.79 0.28
N PRO A 70 27.27 -3.73 1.19
CA PRO A 70 27.97 -3.82 2.46
C PRO A 70 29.47 -4.04 2.26
N ASP A 71 30.28 -3.47 3.14
CA ASP A 71 31.70 -3.77 3.14
C ASP A 71 31.96 -5.26 3.40
N ALA A 72 32.88 -5.85 2.68
CA ALA A 72 33.21 -7.28 2.84
C ALA A 72 33.69 -7.65 4.25
N THR A 73 34.15 -6.66 5.02
CA THR A 73 34.64 -6.81 6.40
C THR A 73 33.68 -6.24 7.45
N ALA A 74 32.44 -5.90 7.05
CA ALA A 74 31.44 -5.40 7.98
C ALA A 74 31.11 -6.45 9.04
N ASN A 75 31.15 -6.05 10.30
CA ASN A 75 30.72 -6.89 11.41
C ASN A 75 29.27 -6.62 11.73
N TYR A 76 28.40 -7.61 11.57
CA TYR A 76 27.00 -7.54 11.93
C TYR A 76 26.75 -8.19 13.28
N PHE A 77 25.88 -7.57 14.08
CA PHE A 77 25.44 -8.16 15.35
C PHE A 77 24.65 -9.45 15.14
N ALA A 78 23.85 -9.49 14.09
CA ALA A 78 23.07 -10.66 13.68
C ALA A 78 22.78 -10.60 12.19
N GLU A 79 22.60 -11.76 11.60
CA GLU A 79 22.11 -11.94 10.24
C GLU A 79 20.74 -12.61 10.30
N VAL A 80 19.75 -12.05 9.61
CA VAL A 80 18.42 -12.64 9.47
C VAL A 80 18.20 -12.97 8.00
N VAL A 81 18.09 -14.26 7.72
CA VAL A 81 17.77 -14.78 6.39
C VAL A 81 16.28 -15.10 6.34
N ILE A 82 15.58 -14.49 5.39
CA ILE A 82 14.16 -14.75 5.14
C ILE A 82 14.06 -15.37 3.75
N ASP A 83 13.72 -16.65 3.73
CA ASP A 83 13.40 -17.35 2.49
C ASP A 83 11.95 -17.03 2.11
N LEU A 84 11.76 -16.30 1.00
CA LEU A 84 10.43 -15.90 0.55
C LEU A 84 9.61 -17.08 0.03
N ASP A 85 10.24 -18.16 -0.39
CA ASP A 85 9.57 -19.37 -0.88
C ASP A 85 8.96 -20.19 0.28
N GLU A 86 9.42 -19.94 1.52
CA GLU A 86 8.83 -20.54 2.72
C GLU A 86 7.60 -19.81 3.24
N ILE A 87 7.28 -18.64 2.69
CA ILE A 87 6.10 -17.87 3.09
C ILE A 87 4.87 -18.44 2.39
N ALA A 88 4.18 -19.36 3.06
CA ALA A 88 3.07 -20.11 2.50
C ALA A 88 1.72 -19.36 2.51
N GLU A 89 1.56 -18.34 3.35
CA GLU A 89 0.31 -17.60 3.51
C GLU A 89 0.52 -16.15 3.97
N PRO A 90 -0.44 -15.25 3.73
CA PRO A 90 -0.35 -13.89 4.22
C PRO A 90 -0.50 -13.81 5.74
N MET A 91 0.11 -12.77 6.30
CA MET A 91 0.12 -12.53 7.74
C MET A 91 -0.77 -11.33 8.10
N ILE A 92 -1.33 -11.38 9.29
CA ILE A 92 -2.07 -10.26 9.90
C ILE A 92 -1.36 -9.90 11.21
N ALA A 93 -0.93 -8.65 11.33
CA ALA A 93 -0.45 -8.11 12.60
C ALA A 93 -1.67 -7.63 13.39
N ASP A 94 -1.92 -8.30 14.51
CA ASP A 94 -3.04 -8.03 15.42
C ASP A 94 -2.46 -7.67 16.80
N PRO A 95 -2.36 -6.38 17.15
CA PRO A 95 -1.93 -5.99 18.47
C PRO A 95 -2.99 -6.39 19.50
N ASP A 96 -2.92 -7.59 20.03
CA ASP A 96 -3.89 -8.18 20.96
C ASP A 96 -4.18 -7.26 22.16
N VAL A 97 -5.20 -6.42 21.98
CA VAL A 97 -5.61 -5.41 22.98
C VAL A 97 -6.15 -6.02 24.27
N ASN A 98 -6.50 -7.29 24.24
CA ASN A 98 -7.06 -8.04 25.38
C ASN A 98 -6.04 -8.95 26.06
N ASN A 99 -4.78 -8.98 25.59
CA ASN A 99 -3.74 -9.79 26.20
C ASN A 99 -3.56 -9.43 27.68
N GLU A 100 -3.47 -10.43 28.55
CA GLU A 100 -3.29 -10.23 30.00
C GLU A 100 -1.96 -9.51 30.29
N ASP A 101 -0.92 -9.85 29.54
CA ASP A 101 0.35 -9.13 29.57
C ASP A 101 0.24 -7.80 28.82
N VAL A 102 0.17 -6.72 29.58
CA VAL A 102 0.01 -5.35 29.06
C VAL A 102 1.11 -4.98 28.06
N SER A 103 2.33 -5.52 28.24
CA SER A 103 3.46 -5.24 27.33
C SER A 103 3.25 -5.82 25.91
N LYS A 104 2.41 -6.84 25.78
CA LYS A 104 2.08 -7.50 24.52
C LYS A 104 0.84 -6.95 23.83
N ARG A 105 0.04 -6.11 24.49
CA ARG A 105 -1.26 -5.63 23.95
C ARG A 105 -1.15 -4.79 22.71
N TYR A 106 -0.04 -4.13 22.48
CA TYR A 106 0.13 -3.13 21.43
C TYR A 106 1.41 -3.31 20.62
N THR A 107 2.03 -4.48 20.73
CA THR A 107 3.25 -4.79 20.01
C THR A 107 2.91 -5.36 18.63
N HIS A 108 3.68 -4.97 17.62
CA HIS A 108 3.67 -5.57 16.29
C HIS A 108 4.24 -7.01 16.28
N ASP A 109 4.65 -7.53 17.45
CA ASP A 109 5.11 -8.92 17.60
C ASP A 109 3.95 -9.91 17.59
N ASN A 110 2.70 -9.44 17.68
CA ASN A 110 1.53 -10.29 17.60
C ASN A 110 1.10 -10.47 16.13
N ILE A 111 1.93 -11.16 15.37
CA ILE A 111 1.66 -11.50 13.96
C ILE A 111 1.12 -12.92 13.90
N ARG A 112 0.03 -13.11 13.17
CA ARG A 112 -0.63 -14.41 12.97
C ARG A 112 -0.81 -14.69 11.49
N PRO A 113 -0.65 -15.94 11.06
CA PRO A 113 -0.99 -16.34 9.69
C PRO A 113 -2.50 -16.22 9.46
N LEU A 114 -2.91 -16.04 8.21
CA LEU A 114 -4.32 -15.88 7.85
C LEU A 114 -5.18 -17.08 8.30
N SER A 115 -4.64 -18.29 8.21
CA SER A 115 -5.27 -19.52 8.64
C SER A 115 -5.67 -19.52 10.12
N TYR A 116 -4.94 -18.80 10.98
CA TYR A 116 -5.25 -18.65 12.41
C TYR A 116 -6.64 -18.05 12.65
N TYR A 117 -7.06 -17.12 11.79
CA TYR A 117 -8.37 -16.46 11.94
C TYR A 117 -9.52 -17.30 11.38
N GLY A 118 -9.26 -18.23 10.46
CA GLY A 118 -10.25 -19.14 9.89
C GLY A 118 -11.53 -18.49 9.36
N GLY A 119 -11.45 -17.22 8.98
CA GLY A 119 -12.62 -16.46 8.56
C GLY A 119 -13.48 -15.89 9.69
N ALA A 120 -13.04 -15.90 10.93
CA ALA A 120 -13.89 -15.56 12.07
C ALA A 120 -13.79 -14.09 12.53
N LYS A 121 -12.69 -13.40 12.24
CA LYS A 121 -12.48 -12.02 12.72
C LYS A 121 -13.31 -11.03 11.88
N LYS A 122 -14.23 -10.32 12.52
CA LYS A 122 -15.02 -9.26 11.87
C LYS A 122 -14.13 -8.11 11.43
N VAL A 123 -14.47 -7.50 10.29
CA VAL A 123 -13.84 -6.29 9.77
C VAL A 123 -14.94 -5.27 9.45
N ASP A 124 -14.86 -4.09 10.05
CA ASP A 124 -15.85 -3.02 9.91
C ASP A 124 -15.42 -1.94 8.90
N LEU A 125 -14.11 -1.80 8.65
CA LEU A 125 -13.55 -0.85 7.69
C LEU A 125 -12.23 -1.36 7.13
N GLY A 126 -12.07 -1.33 5.83
CA GLY A 126 -10.79 -1.54 5.15
C GLY A 126 -10.16 -0.22 4.69
N PHE A 127 -8.83 -0.14 4.76
CA PHE A 127 -8.09 0.99 4.23
C PHE A 127 -6.85 0.53 3.47
N ILE A 128 -6.73 1.00 2.21
CA ILE A 128 -5.55 0.83 1.37
C ILE A 128 -5.01 2.21 1.04
N GLY A 129 -3.82 2.52 1.54
CA GLY A 129 -3.28 3.87 1.31
C GLY A 129 -2.00 4.12 2.08
N SER A 130 -1.58 5.38 2.08
CA SER A 130 -0.34 5.88 2.66
C SER A 130 0.91 5.71 1.77
N CYS A 131 2.05 6.20 2.27
CA CYS A 131 3.34 6.08 1.59
C CYS A 131 3.87 4.62 1.47
N MET A 132 3.18 3.66 2.08
CA MET A 132 3.53 2.23 2.02
C MET A 132 2.88 1.51 0.84
N VAL A 133 1.92 2.14 0.19
CA VAL A 133 1.21 1.59 -0.97
C VAL A 133 1.91 2.01 -2.25
N HIS A 134 1.99 1.11 -3.20
CA HIS A 134 2.62 1.30 -4.50
C HIS A 134 1.58 1.13 -5.64
N LYS A 135 1.99 1.41 -6.87
CA LYS A 135 1.15 1.14 -8.05
C LYS A 135 0.67 -0.31 -8.09
N GLY A 136 1.57 -1.25 -7.77
CA GLY A 136 1.24 -2.67 -7.74
C GLY A 136 0.08 -3.03 -6.82
N ASP A 137 -0.07 -2.36 -5.68
CA ASP A 137 -1.22 -2.57 -4.79
C ASP A 137 -2.54 -2.17 -5.43
N MET A 138 -2.53 -1.07 -6.21
CA MET A 138 -3.72 -0.62 -6.97
C MET A 138 -4.05 -1.60 -8.10
N GLN A 139 -3.03 -2.14 -8.76
CA GLN A 139 -3.20 -3.17 -9.80
C GLN A 139 -3.73 -4.48 -9.21
N ILE A 140 -3.25 -4.90 -8.03
CA ILE A 140 -3.79 -6.03 -7.30
C ILE A 140 -5.28 -5.81 -6.99
N LEU A 141 -5.63 -4.65 -6.44
CA LEU A 141 -7.01 -4.30 -6.16
C LEU A 141 -7.89 -4.41 -7.43
N ALA A 142 -7.47 -3.81 -8.54
CA ALA A 142 -8.22 -3.84 -9.79
C ALA A 142 -8.42 -5.27 -10.31
N GLN A 143 -7.38 -6.11 -10.28
CA GLN A 143 -7.46 -7.50 -10.72
C GLN A 143 -8.30 -8.36 -9.78
N MET A 144 -8.21 -8.15 -8.46
CA MET A 144 -9.06 -8.83 -7.48
C MET A 144 -10.53 -8.53 -7.68
N LEU A 145 -10.91 -7.27 -7.94
CA LEU A 145 -12.31 -6.91 -8.18
C LEU A 145 -12.86 -7.62 -9.42
N LYS A 146 -12.07 -7.74 -10.49
CA LYS A 146 -12.42 -8.56 -11.66
C LYS A 146 -12.58 -10.05 -11.32
N ASN A 147 -11.65 -10.59 -10.53
CA ASN A 147 -11.73 -12.00 -10.10
C ASN A 147 -12.97 -12.26 -9.25
N ILE A 148 -13.29 -11.38 -8.32
CA ILE A 148 -14.47 -11.49 -7.46
C ILE A 148 -15.75 -11.40 -8.29
N GLU A 149 -15.83 -10.50 -9.27
CA GLU A 149 -16.97 -10.45 -10.20
C GLU A 149 -17.09 -11.77 -10.99
N ARG A 150 -15.97 -12.32 -11.49
CA ARG A 150 -15.95 -13.60 -12.21
C ARG A 150 -16.40 -14.78 -11.32
N LEU A 151 -16.00 -14.80 -10.05
CA LEU A 151 -16.31 -15.87 -9.11
C LEU A 151 -17.76 -15.82 -8.59
N HIS A 152 -18.28 -14.60 -8.37
CA HIS A 152 -19.56 -14.40 -7.66
C HIS A 152 -20.63 -13.69 -8.51
N GLY A 153 -20.33 -13.33 -9.77
CA GLY A 153 -21.22 -12.61 -10.67
C GLY A 153 -21.38 -11.12 -10.36
N LYS A 154 -20.92 -10.65 -9.20
CA LYS A 154 -20.97 -9.25 -8.74
C LYS A 154 -19.91 -8.98 -7.69
N VAL A 155 -19.60 -7.69 -7.49
CA VAL A 155 -18.80 -7.21 -6.37
C VAL A 155 -19.73 -6.51 -5.38
N GLU A 156 -19.82 -7.03 -4.18
CA GLU A 156 -20.56 -6.43 -3.06
C GLU A 156 -19.66 -6.29 -1.84
N PHE A 157 -19.61 -5.10 -1.29
CA PHE A 157 -18.86 -4.83 -0.08
C PHE A 157 -19.77 -5.07 1.16
N LYS A 158 -19.30 -5.84 2.12
CA LYS A 158 -19.92 -6.03 3.44
C LYS A 158 -19.41 -5.03 4.47
N ALA A 159 -18.25 -4.43 4.19
CA ALA A 159 -17.69 -3.34 4.93
C ALA A 159 -17.11 -2.31 3.94
N PRO A 160 -17.08 -1.00 4.28
CA PRO A 160 -16.48 0.00 3.42
C PRO A 160 -15.01 -0.25 3.18
N LEU A 161 -14.55 0.01 1.95
CA LEU A 161 -13.14 0.02 1.57
C LEU A 161 -12.74 1.42 1.14
N VAL A 162 -11.84 2.06 1.88
CA VAL A 162 -11.29 3.37 1.55
C VAL A 162 -9.92 3.18 0.91
N VAL A 163 -9.74 3.74 -0.27
CA VAL A 163 -8.51 3.63 -1.06
C VAL A 163 -7.97 5.02 -1.34
N ALA A 164 -6.78 5.31 -0.87
CA ALA A 164 -6.05 6.55 -1.13
C ALA A 164 -4.74 6.25 -1.84
N PRO A 165 -4.64 6.45 -3.14
CA PRO A 165 -3.38 6.30 -3.87
C PRO A 165 -2.27 7.16 -3.26
N PRO A 166 -1.00 6.74 -3.34
CA PRO A 166 0.08 7.51 -2.70
C PRO A 166 0.34 8.86 -3.35
N THR A 167 0.20 8.97 -4.68
CA THR A 167 0.45 10.19 -5.44
C THR A 167 -0.46 10.30 -6.67
N TYR A 168 -0.64 11.52 -7.18
CA TYR A 168 -1.34 11.76 -8.45
C TYR A 168 -0.63 11.11 -9.64
N ASN A 169 0.70 11.04 -9.64
CA ASN A 169 1.43 10.37 -10.71
C ASN A 169 1.03 8.89 -10.83
N ILE A 170 0.79 8.20 -9.72
CA ILE A 170 0.31 6.82 -9.75
C ILE A 170 -1.11 6.75 -10.30
N VAL A 171 -1.99 7.69 -9.97
CA VAL A 171 -3.33 7.76 -10.56
C VAL A 171 -3.25 7.94 -12.08
N ASP A 172 -2.37 8.83 -12.56
CA ASP A 172 -2.16 9.05 -13.99
C ASP A 172 -1.61 7.79 -14.71
N GLU A 173 -0.68 7.08 -14.07
CA GLU A 173 -0.15 5.82 -14.58
C GLU A 173 -1.25 4.75 -14.67
N LEU A 174 -2.08 4.61 -13.64
CA LEU A 174 -3.21 3.67 -13.62
C LEU A 174 -4.26 4.01 -14.68
N LYS A 175 -4.55 5.30 -14.91
CA LYS A 175 -5.42 5.75 -16.01
C LYS A 175 -4.84 5.39 -17.37
N ALA A 176 -3.55 5.59 -17.57
CA ALA A 176 -2.88 5.26 -18.82
C ALA A 176 -2.87 3.74 -19.13
N GLU A 177 -2.94 2.90 -18.10
CA GLU A 177 -2.94 1.44 -18.19
C GLU A 177 -4.35 0.83 -18.17
N GLY A 178 -5.39 1.62 -17.89
CA GLY A 178 -6.79 1.17 -17.83
C GLY A 178 -7.19 0.53 -16.49
N ASP A 179 -6.30 0.55 -15.49
CA ASP A 179 -6.59 0.00 -14.16
C ASP A 179 -7.46 0.96 -13.34
N TRP A 180 -7.32 2.28 -13.56
CA TRP A 180 -8.12 3.26 -12.85
C TRP A 180 -9.60 3.16 -13.20
N GLU A 181 -9.95 2.98 -14.47
CA GLU A 181 -11.31 2.79 -14.94
C GLU A 181 -11.96 1.53 -14.34
N VAL A 182 -11.14 0.49 -14.09
CA VAL A 182 -11.61 -0.69 -13.36
C VAL A 182 -11.96 -0.35 -11.91
N LEU A 183 -11.12 0.41 -11.23
CA LEU A 183 -11.41 0.85 -9.86
C LEU A 183 -12.67 1.73 -9.82
N GLU A 184 -12.82 2.67 -10.75
CA GLU A 184 -14.01 3.52 -10.87
C GLU A 184 -15.29 2.72 -11.11
N LYS A 185 -15.24 1.68 -11.97
CA LYS A 185 -16.38 0.79 -12.23
C LYS A 185 -17.00 0.20 -10.96
N TYR A 186 -16.18 -0.16 -9.99
CA TYR A 186 -16.64 -0.81 -8.75
C TYR A 186 -16.76 0.15 -7.58
N SER A 187 -16.42 1.43 -7.75
CA SER A 187 -16.49 2.42 -6.67
C SER A 187 -17.88 3.06 -6.59
N GLY A 188 -18.32 3.31 -5.35
CA GLY A 188 -19.49 4.14 -5.08
C GLY A 188 -19.13 5.62 -4.87
N PHE A 189 -17.85 5.93 -4.75
CA PHE A 189 -17.34 7.28 -4.58
C PHE A 189 -15.97 7.43 -5.22
N VAL A 190 -15.81 8.47 -6.04
CA VAL A 190 -14.53 8.90 -6.61
C VAL A 190 -14.30 10.35 -6.22
N PHE A 191 -13.11 10.67 -5.75
CA PHE A 191 -12.76 12.03 -5.36
C PHE A 191 -12.87 13.01 -6.54
N ASP A 192 -13.28 14.24 -6.23
CA ASP A 192 -13.25 15.37 -7.15
C ASP A 192 -12.20 16.39 -6.67
N ASP A 193 -11.19 16.64 -7.49
CA ASP A 193 -10.12 17.60 -7.18
C ASP A 193 -10.62 19.04 -7.05
N ASN A 194 -11.72 19.37 -7.71
CA ASN A 194 -12.33 20.69 -7.68
C ASN A 194 -13.27 20.87 -6.46
N ALA A 195 -13.66 19.77 -5.81
CA ALA A 195 -14.50 19.89 -4.62
C ALA A 195 -13.68 20.45 -3.44
N PRO A 196 -14.31 21.26 -2.57
CA PRO A 196 -13.68 21.69 -1.33
C PRO A 196 -13.17 20.48 -0.53
N LYS A 197 -11.99 20.60 0.06
CA LYS A 197 -11.53 19.57 1.01
C LYS A 197 -12.52 19.52 2.17
N GLY A 198 -13.29 18.42 2.22
CA GLY A 198 -14.28 18.20 3.26
C GLY A 198 -13.68 17.94 4.64
N LEU A 199 -14.54 17.92 5.66
CA LEU A 199 -14.19 17.38 6.97
C LEU A 199 -13.99 15.88 6.86
N ALA A 200 -13.23 15.33 7.81
CA ALA A 200 -13.01 13.88 7.90
C ALA A 200 -14.34 13.11 7.90
N ARG A 201 -14.46 12.13 7.03
CA ARG A 201 -15.61 11.25 6.96
C ARG A 201 -15.60 10.31 8.16
N THR A 202 -16.72 10.20 8.86
CA THR A 202 -16.88 9.35 10.04
C THR A 202 -17.96 8.30 9.87
N LYS A 203 -18.67 8.34 8.75
CA LYS A 203 -19.68 7.34 8.37
C LYS A 203 -19.45 6.92 6.93
N TYR A 204 -19.49 5.62 6.72
CA TYR A 204 -19.27 5.00 5.43
C TYR A 204 -20.43 4.04 5.12
N GLU A 205 -20.83 4.01 3.87
CA GLU A 205 -21.66 2.96 3.32
C GLU A 205 -20.76 1.80 2.86
N ASN A 206 -21.32 0.60 2.72
CA ASN A 206 -20.58 -0.58 2.31
C ASN A 206 -20.25 -0.54 0.80
N MET A 207 -19.24 0.23 0.44
CA MET A 207 -18.77 0.41 -0.93
C MET A 207 -17.28 0.74 -0.98
N LEU A 208 -16.72 0.79 -2.18
CA LEU A 208 -15.38 1.29 -2.43
C LEU A 208 -15.40 2.82 -2.54
N TYR A 209 -14.52 3.47 -1.80
CA TYR A 209 -14.22 4.90 -1.86
C TYR A 209 -12.85 5.10 -2.47
N LEU A 210 -12.77 5.78 -3.60
CA LEU A 210 -11.52 6.27 -4.17
C LEU A 210 -11.29 7.69 -3.67
N GLU A 211 -10.41 7.82 -2.70
CA GLU A 211 -10.08 9.11 -2.07
C GLU A 211 -8.88 9.77 -2.74
N ARG A 212 -8.71 11.06 -2.48
CA ARG A 212 -7.56 11.83 -2.98
C ARG A 212 -6.25 11.17 -2.58
N PRO A 213 -5.23 11.21 -3.46
CA PRO A 213 -3.90 10.75 -3.11
C PRO A 213 -3.39 11.38 -1.82
N GLY A 214 -2.84 10.54 -0.94
CA GLY A 214 -2.26 11.01 0.32
C GLY A 214 -2.36 10.03 1.48
N CYS A 215 -2.13 10.56 2.68
CA CYS A 215 -2.07 9.79 3.93
C CYS A 215 -3.39 9.80 4.73
N ASN A 216 -4.52 9.88 4.12
CA ASN A 216 -5.85 10.12 4.67
C ASN A 216 -6.10 9.49 6.06
N LEU A 217 -6.45 8.20 6.11
CA LEU A 217 -6.70 7.49 7.36
C LEU A 217 -5.40 7.26 8.16
N CYS A 218 -4.28 7.02 7.48
CA CYS A 218 -2.99 6.79 8.13
C CYS A 218 -2.58 7.93 9.10
N MET A 219 -2.89 9.17 8.75
CA MET A 219 -2.69 10.33 9.62
C MET A 219 -3.80 10.49 10.67
N GLY A 220 -4.93 9.80 10.51
CA GLY A 220 -6.09 9.91 11.41
C GLY A 220 -6.76 11.28 11.43
N ASN A 221 -6.59 12.07 10.37
CA ASN A 221 -7.09 13.45 10.29
C ASN A 221 -8.11 13.68 9.17
N GLN A 222 -8.18 12.84 8.17
CA GLN A 222 -9.12 12.96 7.05
C GLN A 222 -10.22 11.90 7.12
N GLU A 223 -9.82 10.65 7.38
CA GLU A 223 -10.72 9.52 7.49
C GLU A 223 -10.58 8.85 8.86
N LYS A 224 -11.69 8.44 9.45
CA LYS A 224 -11.73 7.78 10.77
C LYS A 224 -12.79 6.70 10.77
N ALA A 225 -12.47 5.59 11.44
CA ALA A 225 -13.44 4.57 11.76
C ALA A 225 -14.38 5.01 12.89
N ALA A 226 -15.56 4.42 12.95
CA ALA A 226 -16.44 4.62 14.09
C ALA A 226 -15.84 4.02 15.37
N PRO A 227 -16.14 4.59 16.55
CA PRO A 227 -15.64 4.05 17.81
C PRO A 227 -16.05 2.58 17.99
N GLY A 228 -15.10 1.74 18.36
CA GLY A 228 -15.29 0.33 18.58
C GLY A 228 -15.26 -0.53 17.31
N ASP A 229 -14.96 0.04 16.14
CA ASP A 229 -14.79 -0.74 14.91
C ASP A 229 -13.48 -1.52 14.90
N THR A 230 -13.46 -2.57 14.06
CA THR A 230 -12.24 -3.27 13.67
C THR A 230 -11.82 -2.78 12.28
N VAL A 231 -10.68 -2.10 12.22
CA VAL A 231 -10.10 -1.58 10.98
C VAL A 231 -9.01 -2.50 10.49
N MET A 232 -9.05 -2.90 9.23
CA MET A 232 -7.95 -3.61 8.58
C MET A 232 -7.32 -2.74 7.50
N ALA A 233 -6.00 -2.55 7.54
CA ALA A 233 -5.34 -1.64 6.62
C ALA A 233 -3.93 -2.09 6.21
N THR A 234 -3.46 -1.51 5.11
CA THR A 234 -2.07 -1.64 4.65
C THR A 234 -1.13 -0.64 5.33
N SER A 235 -1.66 0.27 6.13
CA SER A 235 -0.89 1.32 6.80
C SER A 235 -0.21 0.81 8.06
N THR A 236 1.07 1.09 8.20
CA THR A 236 1.89 0.67 9.34
C THR A 236 1.74 1.56 10.57
N ARG A 237 0.98 2.66 10.49
CA ARG A 237 0.75 3.59 11.61
C ARG A 237 -0.59 3.37 12.28
N LEU A 238 -0.93 2.12 12.52
CA LEU A 238 -2.21 1.68 13.08
C LEU A 238 -2.13 1.40 14.59
N PHE A 239 -1.55 2.29 15.36
CA PHE A 239 -1.55 2.11 16.81
C PHE A 239 -2.90 2.54 17.43
N LYS A 240 -3.19 2.00 18.60
CA LYS A 240 -4.44 2.22 19.33
C LYS A 240 -4.80 3.69 19.47
N GLY A 241 -6.07 4.00 19.22
CA GLY A 241 -6.63 5.34 19.37
C GLY A 241 -6.31 6.31 18.24
N ARG A 242 -5.47 5.90 17.25
CA ARG A 242 -5.14 6.76 16.11
C ARG A 242 -6.25 6.79 15.07
N VAL A 243 -6.65 5.65 14.56
CA VAL A 243 -7.66 5.54 13.49
C VAL A 243 -9.03 5.12 14.02
N VAL A 244 -9.05 4.42 15.15
CA VAL A 244 -10.26 3.96 15.82
C VAL A 244 -10.13 4.14 17.33
N LYS A 245 -11.24 4.51 17.97
CA LYS A 245 -11.32 4.66 19.43
C LYS A 245 -12.17 3.55 20.02
N ASP A 246 -12.00 3.30 21.32
CA ASP A 246 -12.92 2.46 22.09
C ASP A 246 -14.32 3.13 22.18
N SER A 247 -15.37 2.34 22.31
CA SER A 247 -16.75 2.78 22.53
C SER A 247 -17.36 1.97 23.69
N GLY A 248 -17.37 2.56 24.87
CA GLY A 248 -17.77 1.84 26.08
C GLY A 248 -16.91 0.61 26.32
N GLU A 249 -17.53 -0.55 26.43
CA GLU A 249 -16.84 -1.83 26.58
C GLU A 249 -16.25 -2.39 25.28
N LYS A 250 -16.75 -1.93 24.12
CA LYS A 250 -16.26 -2.37 22.82
C LYS A 250 -14.91 -1.72 22.51
N LYS A 251 -13.89 -2.53 22.30
CA LYS A 251 -12.55 -2.06 21.94
C LYS A 251 -12.45 -1.80 20.45
N GLY A 252 -11.89 -0.65 20.10
CA GLY A 252 -11.50 -0.35 18.73
C GLY A 252 -10.20 -1.08 18.40
N GLU A 253 -10.17 -1.79 17.29
CA GLU A 253 -9.03 -2.62 16.87
C GLU A 253 -8.47 -2.17 15.53
N SER A 254 -7.17 -2.34 15.35
CA SER A 254 -6.45 -2.01 14.12
C SER A 254 -5.59 -3.19 13.69
N LEU A 255 -5.90 -3.76 12.54
CA LEU A 255 -5.21 -4.91 11.95
C LEU A 255 -4.37 -4.44 10.76
N LEU A 256 -3.11 -4.86 10.70
CA LEU A 256 -2.23 -4.61 9.56
C LEU A 256 -2.12 -5.86 8.70
N SER A 257 -2.37 -5.73 7.40
CA SER A 257 -2.19 -6.84 6.45
C SER A 257 -1.89 -6.34 5.04
N SER A 258 -1.68 -7.28 4.12
CA SER A 258 -1.46 -6.99 2.70
C SER A 258 -2.73 -6.54 1.98
N THR A 259 -2.57 -5.84 0.86
CA THR A 259 -3.68 -5.36 0.03
C THR A 259 -4.71 -6.45 -0.29
N PRO A 260 -4.36 -7.66 -0.74
CA PRO A 260 -5.34 -8.71 -1.01
C PRO A 260 -6.22 -9.08 0.19
N VAL A 261 -5.61 -9.19 1.37
CA VAL A 261 -6.34 -9.54 2.59
C VAL A 261 -7.31 -8.43 2.99
N VAL A 262 -6.88 -7.16 2.88
CA VAL A 262 -7.74 -6.00 3.17
C VAL A 262 -8.96 -5.97 2.24
N VAL A 263 -8.73 -6.10 0.92
CA VAL A 263 -9.81 -6.11 -0.09
C VAL A 263 -10.82 -7.20 0.21
N LEU A 264 -10.35 -8.43 0.35
CA LEU A 264 -11.23 -9.57 0.53
C LEU A 264 -11.97 -9.50 1.88
N SER A 265 -11.32 -8.99 2.92
CA SER A 265 -11.97 -8.78 4.22
C SER A 265 -13.13 -7.79 4.15
N THR A 266 -13.05 -6.75 3.32
CA THR A 266 -14.17 -5.80 3.15
C THR A 266 -15.31 -6.37 2.30
N ILE A 267 -14.99 -7.19 1.30
CA ILE A 267 -15.99 -7.93 0.53
C ILE A 267 -16.77 -8.90 1.44
N LEU A 268 -16.07 -9.59 2.34
CA LEU A 268 -16.67 -10.60 3.21
C LEU A 268 -17.22 -10.03 4.54
N GLY A 269 -16.80 -8.81 4.94
CA GLY A 269 -17.09 -8.23 6.27
C GLY A 269 -16.33 -8.94 7.41
N ARG A 270 -15.34 -9.77 7.06
CA ARG A 270 -14.53 -10.57 7.97
C ARG A 270 -13.22 -10.98 7.33
N THR A 271 -12.28 -11.48 8.11
CA THR A 271 -11.08 -12.10 7.53
C THR A 271 -11.46 -13.23 6.59
N PRO A 272 -10.77 -13.42 5.45
CA PRO A 272 -11.01 -14.56 4.57
C PRO A 272 -10.45 -15.87 5.17
N THR A 273 -10.94 -17.00 4.68
CA THR A 273 -10.25 -18.28 4.78
C THR A 273 -9.14 -18.37 3.73
N MET A 274 -8.20 -19.30 3.87
CA MET A 274 -7.15 -19.51 2.87
C MET A 274 -7.74 -19.85 1.50
N ALA A 275 -8.75 -20.71 1.43
CA ALA A 275 -9.38 -21.07 0.16
C ALA A 275 -10.05 -19.87 -0.54
N GLU A 276 -10.69 -18.98 0.21
CA GLU A 276 -11.26 -17.73 -0.35
C GLU A 276 -10.15 -16.79 -0.83
N TYR A 277 -9.05 -16.71 -0.08
CA TYR A 277 -7.89 -15.90 -0.45
C TYR A 277 -7.24 -16.40 -1.75
N GLU A 278 -6.90 -17.68 -1.81
CA GLU A 278 -6.28 -18.29 -2.99
C GLU A 278 -7.13 -18.13 -4.24
N ALA A 279 -8.45 -18.36 -4.14
CA ALA A 279 -9.36 -18.17 -5.26
C ALA A 279 -9.43 -16.71 -5.75
N ALA A 280 -9.35 -15.74 -4.84
CA ALA A 280 -9.43 -14.31 -5.18
C ALA A 280 -8.14 -13.77 -5.81
N VAL A 281 -6.97 -14.32 -5.45
CA VAL A 281 -5.66 -13.88 -5.97
C VAL A 281 -5.19 -14.68 -7.17
N ASP A 282 -5.89 -15.74 -7.54
CA ASP A 282 -5.53 -16.61 -8.65
C ASP A 282 -5.35 -15.83 -9.96
N GLY A 283 -4.22 -16.05 -10.64
CA GLY A 283 -3.91 -15.42 -11.92
C GLY A 283 -3.58 -13.93 -11.87
N ILE A 284 -3.40 -13.34 -10.68
CA ILE A 284 -2.95 -11.94 -10.57
C ILE A 284 -1.50 -11.81 -11.04
N VAL A 285 -1.28 -10.92 -12.01
CA VAL A 285 0.04 -10.61 -12.54
C VAL A 285 0.30 -9.12 -12.42
N LEU A 286 1.41 -8.76 -11.79
CA LEU A 286 1.87 -7.38 -11.71
C LEU A 286 2.69 -7.04 -12.95
N THR A 287 2.29 -5.97 -13.64
CA THR A 287 3.05 -5.43 -14.75
C THR A 287 4.04 -4.38 -14.25
N LYS A 288 5.32 -4.53 -14.58
CA LYS A 288 6.30 -3.48 -14.34
C LYS A 288 5.97 -2.27 -15.21
N PHE A 289 5.96 -1.07 -14.62
CA PHE A 289 5.80 0.16 -15.38
C PHE A 289 6.97 0.29 -16.37
N LYS A 290 6.63 0.34 -17.66
CA LYS A 290 7.57 0.70 -18.72
C LYS A 290 7.11 2.04 -19.27
N PRO A 291 7.81 3.16 -19.00
CA PRO A 291 7.48 4.44 -19.60
C PRO A 291 7.58 4.27 -21.12
N SER A 292 6.46 4.26 -21.81
CA SER A 292 6.47 4.30 -23.28
C SER A 292 6.71 5.76 -23.70
N GLN A 293 7.59 5.98 -24.68
CA GLN A 293 7.82 7.31 -25.25
C GLN A 293 6.54 7.97 -25.76
N LYS A 294 5.49 7.18 -26.08
CA LYS A 294 4.18 7.70 -26.51
C LYS A 294 3.30 8.24 -25.38
N GLN A 295 3.54 7.87 -24.13
CA GLN A 295 2.80 8.37 -22.95
C GLN A 295 3.38 9.67 -22.38
N LEU A 296 4.59 10.04 -22.81
CA LEU A 296 5.26 11.29 -22.43
C LEU A 296 4.79 12.51 -23.23
N VAL A 297 3.94 12.31 -24.26
CA VAL A 297 3.51 13.36 -25.19
C VAL A 297 1.99 13.36 -25.35
N LYS A 298 1.27 13.59 -24.24
CA LYS A 298 -0.13 14.05 -24.31
C LYS A 298 -0.45 14.93 -23.13
#